data_53d1b1db7917cdf591bb50beaec389cb
#
_entry.id   53d1b1db7917cdf591bb50beaec389cb
#
_cell.length_a   1.000
_cell.length_b   1.000
_cell.length_c   1.000
_cell.angle_alpha   90.00
_cell.angle_beta   90.00
_cell.angle_gamma   90.00
#
_symmetry.space_group_name_H-M   'P 1'
#
loop_
_entity.id
_entity.type
_entity.pdbx_description
1 polymer ?
#
loop_
_entity_poly.entity_id
_entity_poly.type
_entity_poly.pdbx_seq_one_letter_code
_entity_poly.pdbx_strand_id
1 'polypeptide(L)'
;LSEEDTRKVLARCQWGTLSYADDEGTLHSIPISYAVAGDNLYFHGGKAGTKWETLQKPRAATFVVATDVKADPEEFTTAFESVVLSGTVELASDEAERRTGFFAVLAKYCATVAPEKCEGYFREGSPYAGLWRLHIECMTGKRHE
;
A
#
# COMPACT_ATOMS: atom_id res chain seq x y z
N LEU A 1 0.11 -2.48 -19.81
CA LEU A 1 -1.23 -2.06 -19.44
C LEU A 1 -1.40 -0.55 -19.57
N SER A 2 -2.64 -0.12 -19.86
CA SER A 2 -2.99 1.29 -19.79
C SER A 2 -2.91 1.79 -18.34
N GLU A 3 -2.90 3.10 -18.15
CA GLU A 3 -2.94 3.66 -16.80
C GLU A 3 -4.20 3.23 -16.05
N GLU A 4 -5.36 3.24 -16.72
CA GLU A 4 -6.62 2.82 -16.13
C GLU A 4 -6.57 1.36 -15.68
N ASP A 5 -6.10 0.45 -16.53
CA ASP A 5 -6.01 -0.98 -16.18
C ASP A 5 -4.98 -1.22 -15.07
N THR A 6 -3.87 -0.49 -15.10
CA THR A 6 -2.85 -0.55 -14.05
C THR A 6 -3.44 -0.16 -12.70
N ARG A 7 -4.24 0.91 -12.66
CA ARG A 7 -4.91 1.35 -11.42
C ARG A 7 -5.91 0.31 -10.92
N LYS A 8 -6.61 -0.38 -11.82
CA LYS A 8 -7.54 -1.46 -11.46
C LYS A 8 -6.80 -2.64 -10.82
N VAL A 9 -5.67 -3.03 -11.39
CA VAL A 9 -4.84 -4.10 -10.81
C VAL A 9 -4.36 -3.70 -9.42
N LEU A 10 -3.84 -2.49 -9.28
CA LEU A 10 -3.36 -1.99 -8.00
C LEU A 10 -4.47 -1.99 -6.95
N ALA A 11 -5.66 -1.53 -7.30
CA ALA A 11 -6.78 -1.41 -6.36
C ALA A 11 -7.29 -2.77 -5.86
N ARG A 12 -7.26 -3.81 -6.71
CA ARG A 12 -7.84 -5.11 -6.35
C ARG A 12 -6.91 -6.05 -5.61
N CYS A 13 -5.59 -5.82 -5.63
CA CYS A 13 -4.65 -6.67 -4.92
C CYS A 13 -4.79 -6.46 -3.41
N GLN A 14 -4.66 -7.56 -2.65
CA GLN A 14 -4.90 -7.54 -1.21
C GLN A 14 -3.70 -7.10 -0.39
N TRP A 15 -2.50 -7.26 -0.94
CA TRP A 15 -1.26 -6.85 -0.30
C TRP A 15 -0.17 -6.66 -1.35
N GLY A 16 0.88 -5.98 -0.97
CA GLY A 16 2.05 -5.78 -1.82
C GLY A 16 3.31 -5.64 -0.99
N THR A 17 4.42 -5.42 -1.66
CA THR A 17 5.74 -5.31 -1.02
C THR A 17 6.25 -3.88 -1.14
N LEU A 18 6.50 -3.25 0.00
CA LEU A 18 7.12 -1.93 0.11
C LEU A 18 8.62 -2.10 0.30
N SER A 19 9.42 -1.39 -0.48
CA SER A 19 10.89 -1.45 -0.40
C SER A 19 11.46 -0.05 -0.29
N TYR A 20 12.42 0.13 0.62
CA TYR A 20 13.08 1.40 0.87
C TYR A 20 14.42 1.17 1.56
N ALA A 21 15.28 2.19 1.57
CA ALA A 21 16.53 2.18 2.33
C ALA A 21 16.37 3.06 3.57
N ASP A 22 16.94 2.64 4.69
CA ASP A 22 16.97 3.47 5.90
C ASP A 22 18.19 4.44 5.88
N ASP A 23 18.36 5.20 6.97
CA ASP A 23 19.45 6.19 7.06
C ASP A 23 20.84 5.59 6.95
N GLU A 24 21.00 4.32 7.27
CA GLU A 24 22.27 3.60 7.20
C GLU A 24 22.47 2.90 5.86
N GLY A 25 21.52 3.05 4.94
CA GLY A 25 21.56 2.40 3.63
C GLY A 25 21.11 0.95 3.65
N THR A 26 20.59 0.46 4.78
CA THR A 26 20.02 -0.90 4.85
C THR A 26 18.72 -0.95 4.09
N LEU A 27 18.60 -1.94 3.20
CA LEU A 27 17.41 -2.13 2.39
C LEU A 27 16.37 -2.93 3.18
N HIS A 28 15.14 -2.46 3.12
CA HIS A 28 13.97 -3.11 3.72
C HIS A 28 12.97 -3.46 2.64
N SER A 29 12.38 -4.65 2.75
CA SER A 29 11.26 -5.08 1.91
C SER A 29 10.23 -5.72 2.82
N ILE A 30 9.05 -5.12 2.91
CA ILE A 30 8.03 -5.55 3.84
C ILE A 30 6.70 -5.75 3.13
N PRO A 31 5.96 -6.84 3.45
CA PRO A 31 4.60 -7.00 2.95
C PRO A 31 3.66 -6.08 3.72
N ILE A 32 2.77 -5.40 3.00
CA ILE A 32 1.78 -4.53 3.62
C ILE A 32 0.42 -4.69 2.95
N SER A 33 -0.63 -4.54 3.75
CA SER A 33 -1.99 -4.32 3.27
C SER A 33 -2.16 -2.83 3.05
N TYR A 34 -2.86 -2.43 2.00
CA TYR A 34 -2.91 -1.05 1.58
C TYR A 34 -4.22 -0.70 0.89
N ALA A 35 -4.50 0.58 0.78
CA ALA A 35 -5.60 1.08 -0.03
C ALA A 35 -5.15 2.32 -0.81
N VAL A 36 -5.76 2.53 -1.96
CA VAL A 36 -5.45 3.66 -2.84
C VAL A 36 -6.57 4.70 -2.75
N ALA A 37 -6.18 5.95 -2.62
CA ALA A 37 -7.10 7.07 -2.70
C ALA A 37 -6.43 8.16 -3.55
N GLY A 38 -6.93 8.38 -4.77
CA GLY A 38 -6.31 9.30 -5.73
C GLY A 38 -4.91 8.82 -6.13
N ASP A 39 -3.93 9.69 -5.98
CA ASP A 39 -2.53 9.40 -6.28
C ASP A 39 -1.73 8.94 -5.05
N ASN A 40 -2.43 8.57 -4.00
CA ASN A 40 -1.81 8.14 -2.75
C ASN A 40 -2.18 6.71 -2.40
N LEU A 41 -1.22 5.99 -1.90
CA LEU A 41 -1.39 4.65 -1.33
C LEU A 41 -1.21 4.79 0.17
N TYR A 42 -2.17 4.26 0.93
CA TYR A 42 -2.17 4.34 2.39
C TYR A 42 -2.01 2.99 3.03
N PHE A 43 -1.24 2.93 4.09
CA PHE A 43 -1.12 1.75 4.94
C PHE A 43 -0.93 2.19 6.39
N HIS A 44 -1.34 1.34 7.32
CA HIS A 44 -1.20 1.64 8.74
C HIS A 44 -0.38 0.56 9.43
N GLY A 45 0.06 0.84 10.63
CA GLY A 45 0.80 -0.10 11.45
C GLY A 45 0.97 0.40 12.87
N GLY A 46 1.54 -0.45 13.73
CA GLY A 46 1.79 -0.07 15.11
C GLY A 46 2.85 1.00 15.28
N LYS A 47 2.88 1.60 16.44
CA LYS A 47 3.88 2.62 16.83
C LYS A 47 5.08 1.98 17.52
N ALA A 48 5.52 0.84 17.01
CA ALA A 48 6.72 0.13 17.48
C ALA A 48 7.24 -0.76 16.35
N GLY A 49 8.53 -1.12 16.41
CA GLY A 49 9.17 -2.01 15.46
C GLY A 49 9.86 -1.28 14.32
N THR A 50 10.43 -2.06 13.41
CA THR A 50 11.29 -1.56 12.33
C THR A 50 10.59 -0.56 11.43
N LYS A 51 9.35 -0.84 11.03
CA LYS A 51 8.58 0.05 10.16
C LYS A 51 8.38 1.41 10.82
N TRP A 52 7.97 1.42 12.10
CA TRP A 52 7.79 2.66 12.86
C TRP A 52 9.12 3.42 13.00
N GLU A 53 10.20 2.72 13.36
CA GLU A 53 11.51 3.35 13.59
C GLU A 53 12.14 3.90 12.32
N THR A 54 11.97 3.25 11.18
CA THR A 54 12.66 3.62 9.93
C THR A 54 11.85 4.53 9.02
N LEU A 55 10.54 4.69 9.27
CA LEU A 55 9.66 5.50 8.42
C LEU A 55 9.09 6.73 9.14
N GLN A 56 9.87 7.34 10.02
CA GLN A 56 9.48 8.58 10.72
C GLN A 56 9.61 9.83 9.87
N LYS A 57 10.44 9.79 8.84
CA LYS A 57 10.66 10.90 7.92
C LYS A 57 10.48 10.45 6.48
N PRO A 58 10.23 11.40 5.55
CA PRO A 58 10.01 11.04 4.15
C PRO A 58 11.16 10.25 3.55
N ARG A 59 10.83 9.22 2.76
CA ARG A 59 11.81 8.39 2.06
C ARG A 59 11.32 8.02 0.68
N ALA A 60 12.25 7.91 -0.26
CA ALA A 60 11.97 7.29 -1.54
C ALA A 60 11.67 5.80 -1.31
N ALA A 61 10.67 5.30 -2.01
CA ALA A 61 10.23 3.92 -1.88
C ALA A 61 9.70 3.38 -3.19
N THR A 62 9.72 2.06 -3.31
CA THR A 62 9.04 1.34 -4.38
C THR A 62 8.00 0.43 -3.77
N PHE A 63 6.97 0.12 -4.57
CA PHE A 63 5.90 -0.77 -4.14
C PHE A 63 5.52 -1.67 -5.30
N VAL A 64 5.38 -2.97 -5.03
CA VAL A 64 5.12 -3.97 -6.05
C VAL A 64 3.94 -4.84 -5.64
N VAL A 65 3.03 -5.06 -6.59
CA VAL A 65 1.98 -6.08 -6.46
C VAL A 65 2.05 -7.02 -7.65
N ALA A 66 1.69 -8.27 -7.44
CA ALA A 66 1.50 -9.23 -8.51
C ALA A 66 0.28 -10.09 -8.19
N THR A 67 -0.49 -10.42 -9.21
CA THR A 67 -1.72 -11.18 -9.04
C THR A 67 -1.95 -12.08 -10.24
N ASP A 68 -2.84 -13.04 -10.06
CA ASP A 68 -3.19 -14.03 -11.09
C ASP A 68 -1.96 -14.77 -11.62
N VAL A 69 -1.01 -15.02 -10.74
CA VAL A 69 0.26 -15.66 -11.07
C VAL A 69 0.00 -17.14 -11.34
N LYS A 70 0.33 -17.59 -12.55
CA LYS A 70 0.11 -18.97 -12.96
C LYS A 70 1.26 -19.44 -13.85
N ALA A 71 1.94 -20.49 -13.41
CA ALA A 71 2.99 -21.10 -14.23
C ALA A 71 2.37 -21.79 -15.44
N ASP A 72 3.02 -21.61 -16.59
CA ASP A 72 2.69 -22.32 -17.82
C ASP A 72 3.91 -23.13 -18.24
N PRO A 73 4.01 -24.39 -17.80
CA PRO A 73 5.21 -25.19 -18.02
C PRO A 73 5.42 -25.57 -19.49
N GLU A 74 4.35 -25.69 -20.27
CA GLU A 74 4.47 -26.03 -21.70
C GLU A 74 5.06 -24.87 -22.52
N GLU A 75 4.74 -23.64 -22.12
CA GLU A 75 5.26 -22.43 -22.77
C GLU A 75 6.52 -21.88 -22.06
N PHE A 76 7.00 -22.55 -21.02
CA PHE A 76 8.17 -22.14 -20.23
C PHE A 76 8.06 -20.70 -19.71
N THR A 77 6.87 -20.32 -19.25
CA THR A 77 6.59 -18.95 -18.81
C THR A 77 5.63 -18.91 -17.63
N THR A 78 5.31 -17.73 -17.18
CA THR A 78 4.36 -17.45 -16.09
C THR A 78 3.39 -16.38 -16.53
N ALA A 79 2.10 -16.66 -16.47
CA ALA A 79 1.07 -15.65 -16.66
C ALA A 79 0.92 -14.84 -15.37
N PHE A 80 0.71 -13.54 -15.47
CA PHE A 80 0.54 -12.67 -14.31
C PHE A 80 0.04 -11.29 -14.70
N GLU A 81 -0.43 -10.54 -13.72
CA GLU A 81 -0.57 -9.10 -13.80
C GLU A 81 0.21 -8.49 -12.64
N SER A 82 0.91 -7.40 -12.90
CA SER A 82 1.72 -6.75 -11.86
C SER A 82 1.72 -5.23 -12.02
N VAL A 83 1.98 -4.55 -10.92
CA VAL A 83 2.22 -3.11 -10.89
C VAL A 83 3.49 -2.86 -10.12
N VAL A 84 4.34 -2.02 -10.68
CA VAL A 84 5.52 -1.49 -10.00
C VAL A 84 5.35 0.01 -9.94
N LEU A 85 5.42 0.57 -8.76
CA LEU A 85 5.35 2.01 -8.59
C LEU A 85 6.47 2.51 -7.69
N SER A 86 6.76 3.79 -7.82
CA SER A 86 7.73 4.47 -6.97
C SER A 86 7.16 5.82 -6.55
N GLY A 87 7.66 6.31 -5.45
CA GLY A 87 7.25 7.59 -4.91
C GLY A 87 7.92 7.87 -3.58
N THR A 88 7.30 8.74 -2.80
CA THR A 88 7.79 9.13 -1.49
C THR A 88 6.83 8.64 -0.42
N VAL A 89 7.34 7.85 0.53
CA VAL A 89 6.57 7.41 1.70
C VAL A 89 6.79 8.38 2.85
N GLU A 90 5.70 8.74 3.52
CA GLU A 90 5.72 9.74 4.57
C GLU A 90 4.65 9.45 5.62
N LEU A 91 5.00 9.66 6.89
CA LEU A 91 4.04 9.50 7.97
C LEU A 91 3.01 10.62 7.91
N ALA A 92 1.73 10.25 7.83
CA ALA A 92 0.63 11.21 7.77
C ALA A 92 0.24 11.63 9.18
N SER A 93 0.34 12.93 9.46
CA SER A 93 0.03 13.49 10.79
C SER A 93 -1.18 14.41 10.79
N ASP A 94 -1.59 14.91 9.64
CA ASP A 94 -2.79 15.74 9.52
C ASP A 94 -4.05 14.92 9.77
N GLU A 95 -4.94 15.40 10.64
CA GLU A 95 -6.12 14.64 11.06
C GLU A 95 -7.07 14.34 9.89
N ALA A 96 -7.26 15.28 8.99
CA ALA A 96 -8.11 15.09 7.82
C ALA A 96 -7.54 14.01 6.89
N GLU A 97 -6.24 14.00 6.70
CA GLU A 97 -5.57 12.98 5.88
C GLU A 97 -5.60 11.62 6.58
N ARG A 98 -5.38 11.57 7.89
CA ARG A 98 -5.47 10.33 8.66
C ARG A 98 -6.87 9.71 8.50
N ARG A 99 -7.91 10.53 8.56
CA ARG A 99 -9.28 10.07 8.33
C ARG A 99 -9.43 9.50 6.91
N THR A 100 -8.98 10.23 5.90
CA THR A 100 -9.05 9.78 4.51
C THR A 100 -8.34 8.42 4.33
N GLY A 101 -7.13 8.29 4.83
CA GLY A 101 -6.34 7.08 4.68
C GLY A 101 -6.90 5.89 5.44
N PHE A 102 -7.28 6.08 6.70
CA PHE A 102 -7.88 5.00 7.49
C PHE A 102 -9.20 4.52 6.89
N PHE A 103 -10.05 5.44 6.43
CA PHE A 103 -11.33 5.04 5.82
C PHE A 103 -11.14 4.41 4.45
N ALA A 104 -10.11 4.76 3.69
CA ALA A 104 -9.77 4.05 2.46
C ALA A 104 -9.42 2.58 2.75
N VAL A 105 -8.62 2.34 3.78
CA VAL A 105 -8.28 0.98 4.23
C VAL A 105 -9.51 0.23 4.72
N LEU A 106 -10.34 0.87 5.54
CA LEU A 106 -11.56 0.25 6.06
C LEU A 106 -12.55 -0.07 4.93
N ALA A 107 -12.70 0.79 3.95
CA ALA A 107 -13.57 0.55 2.79
C ALA A 107 -13.13 -0.66 1.99
N LYS A 108 -11.83 -0.89 1.86
CA LYS A 108 -11.28 -2.01 1.11
C LYS A 108 -11.38 -3.34 1.87
N TYR A 109 -10.99 -3.36 3.14
CA TYR A 109 -10.84 -4.60 3.90
C TYR A 109 -12.00 -4.90 4.84
N CYS A 110 -12.77 -3.89 5.20
CA CYS A 110 -13.84 -3.99 6.19
C CYS A 110 -15.20 -3.54 5.63
N ALA A 111 -15.43 -3.75 4.34
CA ALA A 111 -16.65 -3.32 3.66
C ALA A 111 -17.94 -3.93 4.27
N THR A 112 -17.82 -5.09 4.92
CA THR A 112 -18.96 -5.78 5.54
C THR A 112 -19.18 -5.35 7.00
N VAL A 113 -18.28 -4.51 7.56
CA VAL A 113 -18.39 -4.04 8.94
C VAL A 113 -19.32 -2.82 9.01
N ALA A 114 -20.16 -2.76 10.04
CA ALA A 114 -21.09 -1.65 10.19
C ALA A 114 -20.36 -0.30 10.26
N PRO A 115 -20.89 0.76 9.63
CA PRO A 115 -20.25 2.09 9.65
C PRO A 115 -19.96 2.61 11.04
N GLU A 116 -20.84 2.38 12.00
CA GLU A 116 -20.65 2.83 13.38
C GLU A 116 -19.44 2.17 14.04
N LYS A 117 -19.19 0.91 13.70
CA LYS A 117 -18.03 0.17 14.22
C LYS A 117 -16.73 0.70 13.59
N CYS A 118 -16.75 1.06 12.33
CA CYS A 118 -15.61 1.69 11.66
C CYS A 118 -15.29 3.06 12.24
N GLU A 119 -16.31 3.87 12.51
CA GLU A 119 -16.15 5.17 13.19
C GLU A 119 -15.58 4.98 14.60
N GLY A 120 -16.05 3.98 15.34
CA GLY A 120 -15.54 3.64 16.66
C GLY A 120 -14.07 3.25 16.63
N TYR A 121 -13.67 2.42 15.66
CA TYR A 121 -12.26 2.07 15.45
C TYR A 121 -11.42 3.31 15.17
N PHE A 122 -11.86 4.16 14.26
CA PHE A 122 -11.09 5.37 13.93
C PHE A 122 -10.93 6.26 15.16
N ARG A 123 -11.98 6.49 15.92
CA ARG A 123 -11.95 7.34 17.11
C ARG A 123 -11.09 6.78 18.23
N GLU A 124 -11.20 5.48 18.51
CA GLU A 124 -10.61 4.85 19.69
C GLU A 124 -9.33 4.07 19.40
N GLY A 125 -9.21 3.47 18.20
CA GLY A 125 -8.08 2.62 17.84
C GLY A 125 -7.01 3.34 17.03
N SER A 126 -7.39 4.22 16.10
CA SER A 126 -6.42 4.85 15.23
C SER A 126 -5.35 5.70 15.93
N PRO A 127 -5.62 6.33 17.09
CA PRO A 127 -4.57 7.06 17.82
C PRO A 127 -3.38 6.20 18.22
N TYR A 128 -3.55 4.88 18.33
CA TYR A 128 -2.46 3.94 18.66
C TYR A 128 -1.76 3.39 17.43
N ALA A 129 -2.11 3.86 16.23
CA ALA A 129 -1.53 3.39 14.97
C ALA A 129 -0.92 4.55 14.20
N GLY A 130 0.16 4.26 13.47
CA GLY A 130 0.69 5.15 12.46
C GLY A 130 -0.04 4.93 11.13
N LEU A 131 -0.21 5.99 10.38
CA LEU A 131 -0.68 5.93 9.00
C LEU A 131 0.38 6.53 8.10
N TRP A 132 0.74 5.81 7.04
CA TRP A 132 1.70 6.28 6.04
C TRP A 132 1.02 6.51 4.72
N ARG A 133 1.49 7.52 4.02
CA ARG A 133 1.11 7.82 2.65
C ARG A 133 2.31 7.56 1.74
N LEU A 134 2.12 6.76 0.69
CA LEU A 134 3.05 6.69 -0.42
C LEU A 134 2.45 7.50 -1.56
N HIS A 135 3.02 8.66 -1.84
CA HIS A 135 2.60 9.47 -2.99
C HIS A 135 3.20 8.86 -4.26
N ILE A 136 2.33 8.46 -5.19
CA ILE A 136 2.73 7.77 -6.41
C ILE A 136 3.28 8.78 -7.42
N GLU A 137 4.56 8.67 -7.74
CA GLU A 137 5.24 9.52 -8.72
C GLU A 137 5.36 8.86 -10.09
N CYS A 138 5.63 7.55 -10.10
CA CYS A 138 5.72 6.73 -11.32
C CYS A 138 5.01 5.41 -11.08
N MET A 139 4.33 4.93 -12.12
CA MET A 139 3.63 3.65 -12.03
C MET A 139 3.60 2.97 -13.40
N THR A 140 3.93 1.68 -13.42
CA THR A 140 3.83 0.86 -14.63
C THR A 140 3.10 -0.43 -14.31
N GLY A 141 2.26 -0.86 -15.22
CA GLY A 141 1.53 -2.12 -15.11
C GLY A 141 1.93 -3.06 -16.25
N LYS A 142 2.00 -4.34 -15.94
CA LYS A 142 2.36 -5.37 -16.89
C LYS A 142 1.40 -6.55 -16.80
N ARG A 143 1.05 -7.09 -17.96
CA ARG A 143 0.29 -8.35 -18.08
C ARG A 143 1.06 -9.28 -18.99
N HIS A 144 1.18 -10.51 -18.57
CA HIS A 144 1.66 -11.60 -19.39
C HIS A 144 0.63 -12.73 -19.35
N GLU A 145 0.14 -13.13 -20.51
CA GLU A 145 -0.89 -14.16 -20.64
C GLU A 145 -0.31 -15.52 -21.01
#